data_e55b7d84fd54f41074521cc954ed2986
#
_entry.id   e55b7d84fd54f41074521cc954ed2986
#
_cell.length_a   1.000
_cell.length_b   1.000
_cell.length_c   1.000
_cell.angle_alpha   90.00
_cell.angle_beta   90.00
_cell.angle_gamma   90.00
#
_symmetry.space_group_name_H-M   'P 1'
#
loop_
_entity.id
_entity.type
_entity.pdbx_description
1 polymer ?
#
loop_
_entity_poly.entity_id
_entity_poly.type
_entity_poly.pdbx_seq_one_letter_code
_entity_poly.pdbx_strand_id
1 'polypeptide(L)'
;MDKIYEIGGKTFVLNEEKAVQAYNEKMVINGRDTMTFNLLPLKYQWAYDLYRKMKANHWEPEDVPMQKDLEQWKNHGELSDAERWIIMMGIGYFSAAEGIVGDNIQHVVRELVTAPELKLALGRHAHEENIHADSLLYMISSLGINPHECEAMFEQIETIRRKNEFVTSASKNLRRDLDLTETSNKQELAKLE
;
A
#
# COMPACT_ATOMS: atom_id res chain seq x y z
N MET A 1 -13.71 -35.26 -11.96
CA MET A 1 -13.27 -36.64 -11.59
C MET A 1 -12.07 -36.56 -10.69
N ASP A 2 -12.08 -37.34 -9.62
CA ASP A 2 -10.94 -37.39 -8.71
C ASP A 2 -9.77 -38.11 -9.36
N LYS A 3 -8.58 -37.54 -9.33
CA LYS A 3 -7.33 -38.20 -9.73
C LYS A 3 -6.70 -38.86 -8.51
N ILE A 4 -6.44 -40.14 -8.58
CA ILE A 4 -5.86 -40.94 -7.52
C ILE A 4 -4.41 -41.26 -7.84
N TYR A 5 -3.52 -40.99 -6.88
CA TYR A 5 -2.09 -41.29 -6.98
C TYR A 5 -1.68 -42.18 -5.79
N GLU A 6 -0.97 -43.25 -6.13
CA GLU A 6 -0.36 -44.15 -5.13
C GLU A 6 1.15 -43.90 -5.10
N ILE A 7 1.65 -43.28 -4.02
CA ILE A 7 3.06 -42.92 -3.88
C ILE A 7 3.58 -43.33 -2.51
N GLY A 8 4.59 -44.16 -2.48
CA GLY A 8 5.24 -44.60 -1.20
C GLY A 8 4.27 -45.31 -0.25
N GLY A 9 3.30 -46.05 -0.77
CA GLY A 9 2.30 -46.77 0.03
C GLY A 9 1.19 -45.84 0.62
N LYS A 10 1.09 -44.59 0.15
CA LYS A 10 0.03 -43.64 0.52
C LYS A 10 -0.82 -43.29 -0.69
N THR A 11 -2.12 -43.21 -0.50
CA THR A 11 -3.09 -42.79 -1.48
C THR A 11 -3.33 -41.28 -1.40
N PHE A 12 -3.17 -40.56 -2.50
CA PHE A 12 -3.49 -39.15 -2.63
C PHE A 12 -4.66 -38.98 -3.62
N VAL A 13 -5.70 -38.28 -3.17
CA VAL A 13 -6.88 -37.98 -3.99
C VAL A 13 -6.90 -36.50 -4.32
N LEU A 14 -6.81 -36.17 -5.61
CA LEU A 14 -6.91 -34.78 -6.10
C LEU A 14 -8.31 -34.55 -6.68
N ASN A 15 -9.02 -33.58 -6.11
CA ASN A 15 -10.35 -33.16 -6.55
C ASN A 15 -10.25 -31.82 -7.31
N GLU A 16 -10.32 -31.88 -8.64
CA GLU A 16 -10.24 -30.69 -9.49
C GLU A 16 -11.46 -29.76 -9.32
N GLU A 17 -12.64 -30.29 -9.02
CA GLU A 17 -13.87 -29.51 -8.85
C GLU A 17 -13.76 -28.56 -7.64
N LYS A 18 -13.17 -29.05 -6.54
CA LYS A 18 -12.89 -28.21 -5.36
C LYS A 18 -11.89 -27.10 -5.68
N ALA A 19 -10.89 -27.39 -6.51
CA ALA A 19 -9.92 -26.37 -6.94
C ALA A 19 -10.57 -25.30 -7.82
N VAL A 20 -11.47 -25.69 -8.73
CA VAL A 20 -12.26 -24.76 -9.55
C VAL A 20 -13.20 -23.93 -8.70
N GLN A 21 -13.85 -24.54 -7.71
CA GLN A 21 -14.69 -23.81 -6.76
C GLN A 21 -13.88 -22.76 -6.00
N ALA A 22 -12.74 -23.14 -5.42
CA ALA A 22 -11.85 -22.22 -4.71
C ALA A 22 -11.37 -21.06 -5.62
N TYR A 23 -11.07 -21.35 -6.90
CA TYR A 23 -10.73 -20.32 -7.89
C TYR A 23 -11.90 -19.34 -8.11
N ASN A 24 -13.13 -19.84 -8.26
CA ASN A 24 -14.30 -19.00 -8.50
C ASN A 24 -14.68 -18.12 -7.30
N GLU A 25 -14.38 -18.57 -6.09
CA GLU A 25 -14.65 -17.85 -4.84
C GLU A 25 -13.67 -16.69 -4.58
N LYS A 26 -12.50 -16.69 -5.23
CA LYS A 26 -11.54 -15.58 -5.13
C LYS A 26 -12.04 -14.40 -5.95
N MET A 27 -12.12 -13.22 -5.32
CA MET A 27 -12.64 -12.00 -5.93
C MET A 27 -11.79 -10.79 -5.54
N VAL A 28 -12.01 -9.67 -6.22
CA VAL A 28 -11.41 -8.39 -5.86
C VAL A 28 -11.85 -8.03 -4.44
N ILE A 29 -13.16 -7.96 -4.23
CA ILE A 29 -13.79 -7.72 -2.93
C ILE A 29 -14.91 -8.75 -2.76
N ASN A 30 -15.29 -9.06 -1.52
CA ASN A 30 -16.37 -9.98 -1.18
C ASN A 30 -16.15 -11.45 -1.61
N GLY A 31 -14.92 -11.84 -1.87
CA GLY A 31 -14.58 -13.23 -2.08
C GLY A 31 -14.38 -13.98 -0.78
N ARG A 32 -14.44 -15.32 -0.85
CA ARG A 32 -14.04 -16.16 0.25
C ARG A 32 -12.52 -16.30 0.27
N ASP A 33 -11.90 -16.08 1.41
CA ASP A 33 -10.49 -16.43 1.60
C ASP A 33 -10.36 -17.96 1.72
N THR A 34 -9.67 -18.54 0.75
CA THR A 34 -9.45 -19.99 0.70
C THR A 34 -8.22 -20.42 1.49
N MET A 35 -7.57 -19.50 2.20
CA MET A 35 -6.30 -19.68 2.93
C MET A 35 -5.17 -20.20 2.04
N THR A 36 -5.33 -20.14 0.72
CA THR A 36 -4.33 -20.57 -0.27
C THR A 36 -3.92 -19.41 -1.14
N PHE A 37 -2.61 -19.24 -1.28
CA PHE A 37 -2.02 -18.25 -2.19
C PHE A 37 -1.74 -18.88 -3.55
N ASN A 38 -2.81 -19.22 -4.27
CA ASN A 38 -2.75 -19.96 -5.53
C ASN A 38 -2.89 -18.98 -6.71
N LEU A 39 -1.77 -18.69 -7.39
CA LEU A 39 -1.75 -17.77 -8.51
C LEU A 39 -2.26 -18.39 -9.81
N LEU A 40 -2.07 -19.69 -10.00
CA LEU A 40 -2.45 -20.36 -11.26
C LEU A 40 -3.70 -21.21 -11.09
N PRO A 41 -4.60 -21.14 -12.08
CA PRO A 41 -4.64 -20.20 -13.20
C PRO A 41 -4.90 -18.75 -12.75
N LEU A 42 -4.36 -17.75 -13.46
CA LEU A 42 -4.60 -16.34 -13.18
C LEU A 42 -6.08 -15.99 -13.44
N LYS A 43 -6.73 -15.37 -12.47
CA LYS A 43 -8.11 -14.88 -12.59
C LYS A 43 -8.15 -13.41 -13.01
N TYR A 44 -7.25 -12.62 -12.46
CA TYR A 44 -7.15 -11.17 -12.71
C TYR A 44 -5.80 -10.85 -13.36
N GLN A 45 -5.68 -11.15 -14.66
CA GLN A 45 -4.46 -10.93 -15.43
C GLN A 45 -3.97 -9.48 -15.31
N TRP A 46 -4.87 -8.51 -15.38
CA TRP A 46 -4.53 -7.09 -15.26
C TRP A 46 -3.83 -6.72 -13.95
N ALA A 47 -4.22 -7.35 -12.83
CA ALA A 47 -3.59 -7.09 -11.53
C ALA A 47 -2.18 -7.67 -11.47
N TYR A 48 -1.98 -8.84 -12.07
CA TYR A 48 -0.64 -9.42 -12.19
C TYR A 48 0.26 -8.60 -13.12
N ASP A 49 -0.28 -8.09 -14.24
CA ASP A 49 0.44 -7.22 -15.15
C ASP A 49 0.83 -5.89 -14.48
N LEU A 50 -0.09 -5.32 -13.69
CA LEU A 50 0.19 -4.15 -12.87
C LEU A 50 1.33 -4.40 -11.87
N TYR A 51 1.29 -5.51 -11.14
CA TYR A 51 2.37 -5.92 -10.25
C TYR A 51 3.72 -5.99 -10.98
N ARG A 52 3.75 -6.60 -12.16
CA ARG A 52 4.96 -6.69 -12.97
C ARG A 52 5.47 -5.34 -13.44
N LYS A 53 4.56 -4.45 -13.83
CA LYS A 53 4.89 -3.08 -14.23
C LYS A 53 5.49 -2.29 -13.06
N MET A 54 4.88 -2.35 -11.88
CA MET A 54 5.41 -1.70 -10.68
C MET A 54 6.81 -2.21 -10.33
N LYS A 55 7.05 -3.53 -10.45
CA LYS A 55 8.39 -4.09 -10.25
C LYS A 55 9.42 -3.57 -11.27
N ALA A 56 9.02 -3.41 -12.52
CA ALA A 56 9.91 -2.92 -13.57
C ALA A 56 10.28 -1.45 -13.41
N ASN A 57 9.43 -0.69 -12.72
CA ASN A 57 9.63 0.73 -12.41
C ASN A 57 10.30 0.94 -11.04
N HIS A 58 10.93 -0.08 -10.48
CA HIS A 58 11.62 0.04 -9.20
C HIS A 58 12.73 1.09 -9.25
N TRP A 59 12.84 1.86 -8.19
CA TRP A 59 13.85 2.90 -7.98
C TRP A 59 14.24 2.93 -6.51
N GLU A 60 15.38 3.53 -6.21
CA GLU A 60 15.85 3.76 -4.84
C GLU A 60 16.10 5.26 -4.63
N PRO A 61 15.94 5.79 -3.41
CA PRO A 61 16.15 7.21 -3.14
C PRO A 61 17.54 7.70 -3.58
N GLU A 62 18.57 6.87 -3.44
CA GLU A 62 19.95 7.17 -3.80
C GLU A 62 20.19 7.31 -5.32
N ASP A 63 19.24 6.85 -6.14
CA ASP A 63 19.28 7.08 -7.59
C ASP A 63 19.14 8.58 -7.94
N VAL A 64 18.66 9.40 -6.98
CA VAL A 64 18.53 10.85 -7.10
C VAL A 64 19.65 11.56 -6.33
N PRO A 65 20.70 12.08 -7.01
CA PRO A 65 21.82 12.74 -6.35
C PRO A 65 21.41 14.10 -5.79
N MET A 66 21.48 14.29 -4.46
CA MET A 66 21.07 15.50 -3.74
C MET A 66 22.16 16.57 -3.58
N GLN A 67 23.33 16.41 -4.21
CA GLN A 67 24.47 17.32 -4.01
C GLN A 67 24.14 18.77 -4.39
N LYS A 68 23.50 18.97 -5.53
CA LYS A 68 23.13 20.32 -6.02
C LYS A 68 22.03 20.93 -5.16
N ASP A 69 21.07 20.10 -4.72
CA ASP A 69 19.99 20.54 -3.86
C ASP A 69 20.54 21.00 -2.50
N LEU A 70 21.54 20.28 -1.96
CA LEU A 70 22.22 20.68 -0.73
C LEU A 70 22.97 22.01 -0.89
N GLU A 71 23.67 22.22 -2.02
CA GLU A 71 24.36 23.48 -2.32
C GLU A 71 23.37 24.64 -2.39
N GLN A 72 22.25 24.46 -3.10
CA GLN A 72 21.18 25.43 -3.20
C GLN A 72 20.49 25.66 -1.84
N TRP A 73 20.24 24.61 -1.07
CA TRP A 73 19.65 24.70 0.26
C TRP A 73 20.50 25.51 1.23
N LYS A 74 21.84 25.39 1.16
CA LYS A 74 22.78 26.15 1.98
C LYS A 74 22.92 27.60 1.55
N ASN A 75 22.68 27.90 0.28
CA ASN A 75 22.81 29.25 -0.26
C ASN A 75 21.52 30.04 -0.08
N HIS A 76 21.45 30.85 0.97
CA HIS A 76 20.28 31.67 1.29
C HIS A 76 19.92 32.73 0.22
N GLY A 77 20.80 32.96 -0.77
CA GLY A 77 20.52 33.84 -1.89
C GLY A 77 19.76 33.18 -3.05
N GLU A 78 19.71 31.86 -3.10
CA GLU A 78 19.08 31.11 -4.19
C GLU A 78 17.63 30.71 -3.91
N LEU A 79 17.28 30.49 -2.64
CA LEU A 79 15.91 30.16 -2.22
C LEU A 79 15.41 31.22 -1.23
N SER A 80 14.26 31.78 -1.52
CA SER A 80 13.57 32.67 -0.58
C SER A 80 13.05 31.90 0.64
N ASP A 81 12.75 32.59 1.70
CA ASP A 81 12.15 32.01 2.90
C ASP A 81 10.80 31.36 2.62
N ALA A 82 10.02 31.91 1.68
CA ALA A 82 8.75 31.33 1.27
C ALA A 82 8.94 29.99 0.52
N GLU A 83 9.93 29.89 -0.36
CA GLU A 83 10.25 28.62 -1.05
C GLU A 83 10.74 27.57 -0.09
N ARG A 84 11.61 27.93 0.84
CA ARG A 84 12.07 27.03 1.93
C ARG A 84 10.88 26.55 2.79
N TRP A 85 9.99 27.46 3.13
CA TRP A 85 8.80 27.14 3.89
C TRP A 85 7.90 26.13 3.15
N ILE A 86 7.68 26.31 1.85
CA ILE A 86 6.88 25.39 1.03
C ILE A 86 7.53 24.01 0.97
N ILE A 87 8.85 23.93 0.78
CA ILE A 87 9.59 22.66 0.77
C ILE A 87 9.45 21.96 2.13
N MET A 88 9.67 22.69 3.23
CA MET A 88 9.54 22.15 4.58
C MET A 88 8.12 21.66 4.89
N MET A 89 7.10 22.41 4.47
CA MET A 89 5.71 21.99 4.62
C MET A 89 5.40 20.72 3.82
N GLY A 90 5.94 20.60 2.60
CA GLY A 90 5.81 19.41 1.78
C GLY A 90 6.41 18.19 2.47
N ILE A 91 7.65 18.29 2.91
CA ILE A 91 8.35 17.22 3.63
C ILE A 91 7.58 16.84 4.91
N GLY A 92 7.20 17.81 5.72
CA GLY A 92 6.44 17.58 6.97
C GLY A 92 5.09 16.92 6.72
N TYR A 93 4.41 17.26 5.63
CA TYR A 93 3.15 16.64 5.26
C TYR A 93 3.33 15.17 4.82
N PHE A 94 4.24 14.92 3.87
CA PHE A 94 4.41 13.59 3.29
C PHE A 94 5.06 12.60 4.25
N SER A 95 5.97 13.05 5.14
CA SER A 95 6.68 12.16 6.06
C SER A 95 5.77 11.29 6.95
N ALA A 96 4.58 11.77 7.27
CA ALA A 96 3.61 10.98 8.03
C ALA A 96 2.48 10.42 7.14
N ALA A 97 2.16 11.06 6.01
CA ALA A 97 1.12 10.60 5.11
C ALA A 97 1.42 9.23 4.48
N GLU A 98 2.68 9.00 4.08
CA GLU A 98 3.12 7.74 3.47
C GLU A 98 2.94 6.54 4.42
N GLY A 99 3.24 6.71 5.70
CA GLY A 99 3.00 5.68 6.72
C GLY A 99 1.51 5.34 6.87
N ILE A 100 0.64 6.35 6.84
CA ILE A 100 -0.82 6.14 6.93
C ILE A 100 -1.34 5.38 5.70
N VAL A 101 -0.85 5.71 4.50
CA VAL A 101 -1.25 5.04 3.25
C VAL A 101 -0.74 3.59 3.25
N GLY A 102 0.53 3.37 3.59
CA GLY A 102 1.12 2.04 3.68
C GLY A 102 0.38 1.13 4.66
N ASP A 103 0.06 1.62 5.84
CA ASP A 103 -0.72 0.90 6.85
C ASP A 103 -2.13 0.57 6.36
N ASN A 104 -2.79 1.51 5.67
CA ASN A 104 -4.11 1.28 5.09
C ASN A 104 -4.10 0.16 4.05
N ILE A 105 -3.13 0.16 3.16
CA ILE A 105 -3.00 -0.86 2.13
C ILE A 105 -2.83 -2.24 2.79
N GLN A 106 -1.98 -2.33 3.81
CA GLN A 106 -1.61 -3.60 4.43
C GLN A 106 -2.67 -4.16 5.37
N HIS A 107 -3.26 -3.29 6.19
CA HIS A 107 -4.11 -3.70 7.32
C HIS A 107 -5.59 -3.48 7.10
N VAL A 108 -5.99 -2.80 6.04
CA VAL A 108 -7.41 -2.56 5.73
C VAL A 108 -7.76 -3.12 4.36
N VAL A 109 -7.20 -2.54 3.29
CA VAL A 109 -7.59 -2.89 1.92
C VAL A 109 -7.24 -4.34 1.60
N ARG A 110 -6.05 -4.79 1.96
CA ARG A 110 -5.58 -6.15 1.68
C ARG A 110 -6.40 -7.24 2.36
N GLU A 111 -6.99 -6.96 3.51
CA GLU A 111 -7.84 -7.91 4.22
C GLU A 111 -9.16 -8.17 3.49
N LEU A 112 -9.66 -7.20 2.72
CA LEU A 112 -10.89 -7.32 1.95
C LEU A 112 -10.70 -8.06 0.62
N VAL A 113 -9.47 -8.17 0.16
CA VAL A 113 -9.10 -8.79 -1.12
C VAL A 113 -8.76 -10.25 -0.92
N THR A 114 -9.36 -11.14 -1.72
CA THR A 114 -9.08 -12.57 -1.66
C THR A 114 -8.32 -13.09 -2.88
N ALA A 115 -8.30 -12.34 -3.99
CA ALA A 115 -7.55 -12.70 -5.19
C ALA A 115 -6.03 -12.54 -4.98
N PRO A 116 -5.22 -13.59 -5.19
CA PRO A 116 -3.78 -13.53 -4.91
C PRO A 116 -3.02 -12.57 -5.83
N GLU A 117 -3.47 -12.35 -7.07
CA GLU A 117 -2.89 -11.40 -8.01
C GLU A 117 -2.98 -9.95 -7.49
N LEU A 118 -4.13 -9.61 -6.90
CA LEU A 118 -4.33 -8.32 -6.26
C LEU A 118 -3.51 -8.21 -4.98
N LYS A 119 -3.43 -9.29 -4.18
CA LYS A 119 -2.58 -9.30 -2.98
C LYS A 119 -1.10 -9.08 -3.31
N LEU A 120 -0.62 -9.55 -4.47
CA LEU A 120 0.73 -9.24 -4.96
C LEU A 120 0.86 -7.75 -5.33
N ALA A 121 -0.10 -7.20 -6.07
CA ALA A 121 -0.10 -5.80 -6.47
C ALA A 121 -0.15 -4.88 -5.25
N LEU A 122 -1.02 -5.15 -4.29
CA LEU A 122 -1.13 -4.39 -3.03
C LEU A 122 0.15 -4.50 -2.18
N GLY A 123 0.78 -5.68 -2.12
CA GLY A 123 2.05 -5.86 -1.43
C GLY A 123 3.19 -5.06 -2.07
N ARG A 124 3.21 -4.98 -3.40
CA ARG A 124 4.16 -4.11 -4.11
C ARG A 124 3.83 -2.63 -3.92
N HIS A 125 2.56 -2.24 -3.92
CA HIS A 125 2.14 -0.86 -3.65
C HIS A 125 2.57 -0.43 -2.23
N ALA A 126 2.34 -1.26 -1.22
CA ALA A 126 2.82 -0.96 0.13
C ALA A 126 4.35 -0.83 0.22
N HIS A 127 5.09 -1.56 -0.61
CA HIS A 127 6.54 -1.40 -0.71
C HIS A 127 6.93 -0.07 -1.37
N GLU A 128 6.17 0.43 -2.37
CA GLU A 128 6.39 1.77 -2.93
C GLU A 128 6.21 2.85 -1.85
N GLU A 129 5.21 2.74 -0.98
CA GLU A 129 5.02 3.68 0.13
C GLU A 129 6.21 3.66 1.11
N ASN A 130 6.84 2.49 1.32
CA ASN A 130 8.08 2.43 2.10
C ASN A 130 9.24 3.14 1.41
N ILE A 131 9.37 3.03 0.08
CA ILE A 131 10.40 3.76 -0.68
C ILE A 131 10.12 5.27 -0.61
N HIS A 132 8.86 5.71 -0.68
CA HIS A 132 8.49 7.11 -0.51
C HIS A 132 8.90 7.63 0.88
N ALA A 133 8.60 6.90 1.93
CA ALA A 133 8.99 7.27 3.29
C ALA A 133 10.52 7.34 3.44
N ASP A 134 11.25 6.38 2.87
CA ASP A 134 12.71 6.38 2.86
C ASP A 134 13.29 7.54 2.04
N SER A 135 12.65 7.89 0.92
CA SER A 135 13.06 9.06 0.12
C SER A 135 12.94 10.38 0.89
N LEU A 136 11.92 10.52 1.73
CA LEU A 136 11.76 11.68 2.60
C LEU A 136 12.84 11.72 3.68
N LEU A 137 13.17 10.58 4.28
CA LEU A 137 14.29 10.46 5.21
C LEU A 137 15.63 10.81 4.53
N TYR A 138 15.84 10.32 3.31
CA TYR A 138 17.02 10.65 2.50
C TYR A 138 17.10 12.15 2.21
N MET A 139 15.99 12.80 1.82
CA MET A 139 15.92 14.25 1.58
C MET A 139 16.24 15.05 2.86
N ILE A 140 15.59 14.73 3.98
CA ILE A 140 15.81 15.39 5.29
C ILE A 140 17.27 15.30 5.68
N SER A 141 17.85 14.10 5.59
CA SER A 141 19.25 13.84 5.95
C SER A 141 20.23 14.56 5.02
N SER A 142 19.97 14.51 3.70
CA SER A 142 20.84 15.13 2.69
C SER A 142 20.86 16.65 2.79
N LEU A 143 19.72 17.29 3.07
CA LEU A 143 19.60 18.74 3.22
C LEU A 143 20.02 19.23 4.61
N GLY A 144 20.18 18.34 5.59
CA GLY A 144 20.49 18.70 6.98
C GLY A 144 19.31 19.40 7.67
N ILE A 145 18.09 19.05 7.29
CA ILE A 145 16.86 19.58 7.91
C ILE A 145 16.67 18.93 9.27
N ASN A 146 16.23 19.72 10.25
CA ASN A 146 15.91 19.19 11.57
C ASN A 146 14.64 18.34 11.54
N PRO A 147 14.71 17.02 11.82
CA PRO A 147 13.53 16.13 11.76
C PRO A 147 12.40 16.59 12.71
N HIS A 148 12.73 17.19 13.85
CA HIS A 148 11.73 17.68 14.80
C HIS A 148 10.93 18.88 14.27
N GLU A 149 11.50 19.68 13.36
CA GLU A 149 10.75 20.74 12.69
C GLU A 149 9.71 20.16 11.73
N CYS A 150 10.05 19.09 11.00
CA CYS A 150 9.11 18.38 10.13
C CYS A 150 7.96 17.77 10.92
N GLU A 151 8.26 17.14 12.05
CA GLU A 151 7.26 16.56 12.95
C GLU A 151 6.34 17.63 13.54
N ALA A 152 6.92 18.76 13.98
CA ALA A 152 6.16 19.89 14.48
C ALA A 152 5.20 20.49 13.44
N MET A 153 5.62 20.55 12.16
CA MET A 153 4.74 21.01 11.08
C MET A 153 3.55 20.07 10.88
N PHE A 154 3.79 18.77 10.94
CA PHE A 154 2.74 17.77 10.82
C PHE A 154 1.70 17.87 11.92
N GLU A 155 2.12 18.08 13.17
CA GLU A 155 1.21 18.15 14.31
C GLU A 155 0.53 19.51 14.49
N GLN A 156 1.27 20.61 14.22
CA GLN A 156 0.86 21.97 14.61
C GLN A 156 0.18 22.74 13.49
N ILE A 157 0.41 22.37 12.20
CA ILE A 157 -0.30 23.00 11.10
C ILE A 157 -1.70 22.40 10.97
N GLU A 158 -2.70 23.18 11.32
CA GLU A 158 -4.10 22.73 11.45
C GLU A 158 -4.61 22.05 10.15
N THR A 159 -4.29 22.59 8.98
CA THR A 159 -4.73 22.03 7.70
C THR A 159 -4.15 20.64 7.43
N ILE A 160 -2.90 20.41 7.79
CA ILE A 160 -2.23 19.12 7.69
C ILE A 160 -2.86 18.13 8.67
N ARG A 161 -2.95 18.51 9.94
CA ARG A 161 -3.55 17.71 11.00
C ARG A 161 -4.97 17.28 10.67
N ARG A 162 -5.84 18.19 10.25
CA ARG A 162 -7.24 17.88 9.88
C ARG A 162 -7.35 16.94 8.71
N LYS A 163 -6.48 17.06 7.70
CA LYS A 163 -6.45 16.14 6.56
C LYS A 163 -6.09 14.72 7.01
N ASN A 164 -5.09 14.58 7.86
CA ASN A 164 -4.66 13.28 8.38
C ASN A 164 -5.70 12.64 9.30
N GLU A 165 -6.34 13.46 10.16
CA GLU A 165 -7.48 13.01 10.99
C GLU A 165 -8.63 12.49 10.12
N PHE A 166 -8.94 13.16 9.01
CA PHE A 166 -9.97 12.72 8.07
C PHE A 166 -9.62 11.37 7.45
N VAL A 167 -8.42 11.22 6.88
CA VAL A 167 -7.97 9.97 6.26
C VAL A 167 -7.95 8.83 7.28
N THR A 168 -7.37 9.06 8.46
CA THR A 168 -7.30 8.05 9.53
C THR A 168 -8.68 7.66 10.03
N SER A 169 -9.61 8.62 10.13
CA SER A 169 -10.99 8.37 10.55
C SER A 169 -11.74 7.54 9.49
N ALA A 170 -11.60 7.90 8.22
CA ALA A 170 -12.20 7.12 7.13
C ALA A 170 -11.70 5.67 7.11
N SER A 171 -10.39 5.47 7.32
CA SER A 171 -9.79 4.14 7.38
C SER A 171 -10.26 3.31 8.57
N LYS A 172 -10.38 3.94 9.75
CA LYS A 172 -10.89 3.27 10.96
C LYS A 172 -12.36 2.87 10.83
N ASN A 173 -13.13 3.58 10.01
CA ASN A 173 -14.52 3.27 9.74
C ASN A 173 -14.69 2.11 8.76
N LEU A 174 -13.64 1.73 8.03
CA LEU A 174 -13.62 0.50 7.25
C LEU A 174 -13.43 -0.68 8.20
N ARG A 175 -14.53 -1.35 8.53
CA ARG A 175 -14.58 -2.34 9.60
C ARG A 175 -13.90 -3.63 9.16
N ARG A 176 -12.91 -4.07 9.95
CA ARG A 176 -12.19 -5.34 9.71
C ARG A 176 -13.05 -6.56 10.01
N ASP A 177 -14.04 -6.40 10.89
CA ASP A 177 -15.00 -7.43 11.28
C ASP A 177 -16.25 -7.46 10.40
N LEU A 178 -16.19 -6.80 9.22
CA LEU A 178 -17.32 -6.75 8.31
C LEU A 178 -17.58 -8.15 7.75
N ASP A 179 -18.72 -8.72 8.09
CA ASP A 179 -19.17 -9.96 7.47
C ASP A 179 -19.72 -9.67 6.07
N LEU A 180 -18.89 -9.89 5.07
CA LEU A 180 -19.21 -9.61 3.67
C LEU A 180 -20.25 -10.57 3.08
N THR A 181 -20.70 -11.57 3.85
CA THR A 181 -21.81 -12.43 3.45
C THR A 181 -23.16 -11.77 3.69
N GLU A 182 -23.24 -10.83 4.63
CA GLU A 182 -24.47 -10.09 4.93
C GLU A 182 -24.73 -8.96 3.92
N THR A 183 -25.99 -8.85 3.49
CA THR A 183 -26.42 -7.85 2.49
C THR A 183 -26.23 -6.40 2.98
N SER A 184 -26.44 -6.16 4.28
CA SER A 184 -26.23 -4.84 4.90
C SER A 184 -24.77 -4.36 4.78
N ASN A 185 -23.82 -5.27 5.00
CA ASN A 185 -22.39 -4.99 4.93
C ASN A 185 -21.92 -4.74 3.47
N LYS A 186 -22.52 -5.44 2.50
CA LYS A 186 -22.29 -5.20 1.08
C LYS A 186 -22.74 -3.81 0.63
N GLN A 187 -23.88 -3.34 1.18
CA GLN A 187 -24.40 -1.99 0.91
C GLN A 187 -23.54 -0.90 1.55
N GLU A 188 -22.92 -1.18 2.69
CA GLU A 188 -22.00 -0.26 3.37
C GLU A 188 -20.68 -0.12 2.59
N LEU A 189 -20.15 -1.22 2.08
CA LEU A 189 -18.98 -1.21 1.20
C LEU A 189 -19.23 -0.45 -0.11
N ALA A 190 -20.36 -0.65 -0.74
CA ALA A 190 -20.74 0.03 -1.99
C ALA A 190 -20.87 1.56 -1.85
N LYS A 191 -20.93 2.09 -0.64
CA LYS A 191 -20.90 3.55 -0.37
C LYS A 191 -19.47 4.12 -0.26
N LEU A 192 -18.47 3.26 -0.19
CA LEU A 192 -17.06 3.63 -0.07
C LEU A 192 -16.33 3.59 -1.43
N GLU A 193 -16.96 3.02 -2.46
CA GLU A 193 -16.54 3.07 -3.86
C GLU A 193 -16.98 4.38 -4.53
#